data_721a214658ac81ae96cd273869451cc2
#
_entry.id   721a214658ac81ae96cd273869451cc2
#
_cell.length_a   1.000
_cell.length_b   1.000
_cell.length_c   1.000
_cell.angle_alpha   90.00
_cell.angle_beta   90.00
_cell.angle_gamma   90.00
#
_symmetry.space_group_name_H-M   'P 1'
#
loop_
_entity.id
_entity.type
_entity.pdbx_description
1 polymer ?
#
loop_
_entity_poly.entity_id
_entity_poly.type
_entity_poly.pdbx_seq_one_letter_code
_entity_poly.pdbx_strand_id
1 'polypeptide(L)'
;AVNEITAHILNQMSEDFTYNALLHKIGKLRVKPLFPEEHQNRTFEVMCWLADSNYEVSFHADHRISERVIFPVSKNESRGIEDARFVQFFDDNQDFTYYATYTAYNGFTILPQLIETKDFIKFKVITLNGKAVQNKGMALFPRKIGGRYAMLSRQDGENNHIMFSDNIHFWQKSEIIQEPTRPWEFIQIGNCGSPLETDKGWIVLTHGVGPMRKYCIGAMLLDLENPTRV
;
A
#
# COMPACT_ATOMS: atom_id res chain seq x y z
N ALA A 1 -15.53 6.64 -22.22
CA ALA A 1 -15.93 7.83 -21.45
C ALA A 1 -14.90 8.18 -20.40
N VAL A 2 -14.63 7.33 -19.36
CA VAL A 2 -13.67 7.67 -18.27
C VAL A 2 -12.29 8.02 -18.82
N ASN A 3 -11.70 7.17 -19.67
CA ASN A 3 -10.37 7.41 -20.25
C ASN A 3 -10.29 8.69 -21.11
N GLU A 4 -11.35 9.02 -21.83
CA GLU A 4 -11.43 10.23 -22.66
C GLU A 4 -11.49 11.49 -21.79
N ILE A 5 -12.27 11.48 -20.71
CA ILE A 5 -12.37 12.59 -19.75
C ILE A 5 -11.02 12.80 -19.07
N THR A 6 -10.39 11.73 -18.60
CA THR A 6 -9.06 11.77 -17.97
C THR A 6 -8.02 12.33 -18.93
N ALA A 7 -7.95 11.80 -20.17
CA ALA A 7 -7.03 12.28 -21.20
C ALA A 7 -7.28 13.75 -21.54
N HIS A 8 -8.54 14.17 -21.67
CA HIS A 8 -8.89 15.58 -21.94
C HIS A 8 -8.38 16.52 -20.85
N ILE A 9 -8.38 16.10 -19.58
CA ILE A 9 -7.87 16.90 -18.49
C ILE A 9 -6.34 16.91 -18.50
N LEU A 10 -5.72 15.73 -18.51
CA LEU A 10 -4.27 15.59 -18.39
C LEU A 10 -3.50 16.18 -19.57
N ASN A 11 -3.99 16.03 -20.80
CA ASN A 11 -3.36 16.63 -21.99
C ASN A 11 -3.34 18.17 -22.00
N GLN A 12 -4.09 18.81 -21.12
CA GLN A 12 -4.14 20.26 -20.98
C GLN A 12 -3.41 20.75 -19.72
N MET A 13 -2.67 19.87 -19.06
CA MET A 13 -1.87 20.16 -17.87
C MET A 13 -0.38 19.93 -18.20
N SER A 14 0.51 20.56 -17.44
CA SER A 14 1.94 20.23 -17.47
C SER A 14 2.17 18.82 -16.94
N GLU A 15 3.29 18.21 -17.28
CA GLU A 15 3.66 16.89 -16.78
C GLU A 15 3.68 16.86 -15.24
N ASP A 16 4.28 17.92 -14.66
CA ASP A 16 4.22 18.18 -13.23
C ASP A 16 3.14 19.21 -12.91
N PHE A 17 2.10 18.82 -12.24
CA PHE A 17 1.03 19.73 -11.81
C PHE A 17 0.72 19.58 -10.32
N THR A 18 0.24 20.66 -9.72
CA THR A 18 -0.20 20.66 -8.33
C THR A 18 -1.66 20.21 -8.20
N TYR A 19 -2.03 19.71 -7.02
CA TYR A 19 -3.42 19.38 -6.71
C TYR A 19 -4.37 20.55 -6.94
N ASN A 20 -3.96 21.78 -6.59
CA ASN A 20 -4.75 22.99 -6.84
C ASN A 20 -4.95 23.26 -8.33
N ALA A 21 -3.94 23.02 -9.17
CA ALA A 21 -4.08 23.13 -10.62
C ALA A 21 -5.11 22.14 -11.18
N LEU A 22 -5.11 20.89 -10.68
CA LEU A 22 -6.09 19.90 -11.03
C LEU A 22 -7.50 20.34 -10.62
N LEU A 23 -7.69 20.79 -9.37
CA LEU A 23 -8.98 21.29 -8.88
C LEU A 23 -9.52 22.45 -9.70
N HIS A 24 -8.65 23.41 -10.08
CA HIS A 24 -9.03 24.53 -10.92
C HIS A 24 -9.49 24.06 -12.32
N LYS A 25 -8.79 23.09 -12.91
CA LYS A 25 -9.16 22.53 -14.22
C LYS A 25 -10.50 21.81 -14.15
N ILE A 26 -10.71 20.98 -13.14
CA ILE A 26 -11.98 20.29 -12.90
C ILE A 26 -13.11 21.31 -12.68
N GLY A 27 -12.86 22.35 -11.90
CA GLY A 27 -13.85 23.43 -11.67
C GLY A 27 -14.34 24.09 -12.96
N LYS A 28 -13.45 24.35 -13.91
CA LYS A 28 -13.83 24.89 -15.23
C LYS A 28 -14.75 23.95 -16.02
N LEU A 29 -14.46 22.65 -15.97
CA LEU A 29 -15.28 21.65 -16.67
C LEU A 29 -16.63 21.41 -16.00
N ARG A 30 -16.76 21.63 -14.70
CA ARG A 30 -18.06 21.60 -14.01
C ARG A 30 -18.98 22.74 -14.45
N VAL A 31 -18.42 23.92 -14.74
CA VAL A 31 -19.20 25.08 -15.23
C VAL A 31 -19.58 24.92 -16.71
N LYS A 32 -18.73 24.30 -17.52
CA LYS A 32 -18.96 24.02 -18.93
C LYS A 32 -18.75 22.53 -19.21
N PRO A 33 -19.76 21.67 -18.97
CA PRO A 33 -19.64 20.23 -19.21
C PRO A 33 -19.41 19.92 -20.68
N LEU A 34 -18.42 19.08 -20.98
CA LEU A 34 -18.10 18.59 -22.31
C LEU A 34 -18.51 17.12 -22.49
N PHE A 35 -18.86 16.44 -21.40
CA PHE A 35 -19.22 15.03 -21.35
C PHE A 35 -20.49 14.84 -20.53
N PRO A 36 -21.18 13.69 -20.62
CA PRO A 36 -22.33 13.37 -19.78
C PRO A 36 -21.98 13.55 -18.28
N GLU A 37 -22.82 14.28 -17.56
CA GLU A 37 -22.55 14.78 -16.21
C GLU A 37 -22.20 13.65 -15.21
N GLU A 38 -22.92 12.54 -15.26
CA GLU A 38 -22.69 11.37 -14.40
C GLU A 38 -21.27 10.80 -14.58
N HIS A 39 -20.84 10.58 -15.82
CA HIS A 39 -19.49 10.07 -16.11
C HIS A 39 -18.40 11.08 -15.75
N GLN A 40 -18.68 12.36 -15.97
CA GLN A 40 -17.77 13.44 -15.66
C GLN A 40 -17.55 13.57 -14.16
N ASN A 41 -18.61 13.61 -13.36
CA ASN A 41 -18.52 13.73 -11.91
C ASN A 41 -17.80 12.55 -11.27
N ARG A 42 -18.13 11.32 -11.68
CA ARG A 42 -17.43 10.12 -11.19
C ARG A 42 -15.94 10.13 -11.54
N THR A 43 -15.58 10.57 -12.75
CA THR A 43 -14.17 10.67 -13.16
C THR A 43 -13.43 11.71 -12.32
N PHE A 44 -14.06 12.86 -12.07
CA PHE A 44 -13.48 13.92 -11.25
C PHE A 44 -13.26 13.47 -9.80
N GLU A 45 -14.22 12.76 -9.21
CA GLU A 45 -14.09 12.21 -7.87
C GLU A 45 -12.89 11.26 -7.77
N VAL A 46 -12.75 10.34 -8.73
CA VAL A 46 -11.62 9.39 -8.75
C VAL A 46 -10.29 10.11 -8.97
N MET A 47 -10.21 11.09 -9.88
CA MET A 47 -8.99 11.86 -10.11
C MET A 47 -8.58 12.67 -8.88
N CYS A 48 -9.54 13.34 -8.24
CA CYS A 48 -9.27 14.10 -7.02
C CYS A 48 -8.86 13.18 -5.88
N TRP A 49 -9.54 12.05 -5.71
CA TRP A 49 -9.22 11.05 -4.71
C TRP A 49 -7.80 10.50 -4.89
N LEU A 50 -7.43 10.13 -6.13
CA LEU A 50 -6.10 9.62 -6.42
C LEU A 50 -5.02 10.67 -6.16
N ALA A 51 -5.24 11.92 -6.61
CA ALA A 51 -4.30 13.01 -6.42
C ALA A 51 -4.15 13.40 -4.92
N ASP A 52 -5.25 13.38 -4.14
CA ASP A 52 -5.23 13.66 -2.70
C ASP A 52 -4.49 12.55 -1.92
N SER A 53 -4.58 11.30 -2.39
CA SER A 53 -3.98 10.14 -1.73
C SER A 53 -2.50 9.89 -2.10
N ASN A 54 -1.95 10.66 -3.05
CA ASN A 54 -0.55 10.57 -3.47
C ASN A 54 0.12 11.91 -3.23
N TYR A 55 1.06 11.94 -2.29
CA TYR A 55 1.71 13.17 -1.85
C TYR A 55 3.14 12.92 -1.38
N GLU A 56 3.89 13.99 -1.17
CA GLU A 56 5.25 13.94 -0.64
C GLU A 56 5.32 14.69 0.70
N VAL A 57 6.09 14.14 1.62
CA VAL A 57 6.46 14.76 2.88
C VAL A 57 7.96 14.93 2.93
N SER A 58 8.43 16.13 3.29
CA SER A 58 9.86 16.40 3.43
C SER A 58 10.14 16.97 4.81
N PHE A 59 11.21 16.50 5.41
CA PHE A 59 11.72 16.98 6.68
C PHE A 59 13.01 17.77 6.48
N HIS A 60 13.32 18.68 7.40
CA HIS A 60 14.60 19.36 7.39
C HIS A 60 15.72 18.38 7.76
N ALA A 61 16.86 18.47 7.11
CA ALA A 61 17.98 17.54 7.33
C ALA A 61 18.50 17.55 8.78
N ASP A 62 18.39 18.69 9.47
CA ASP A 62 18.82 18.85 10.87
C ASP A 62 17.87 18.19 11.88
N HIS A 63 16.65 17.81 11.48
CA HIS A 63 15.76 17.09 12.37
C HIS A 63 16.26 15.66 12.57
N ARG A 64 16.31 15.22 13.80
CA ARG A 64 16.62 13.82 14.12
C ARG A 64 15.51 12.91 13.59
N ILE A 65 15.83 11.68 13.25
CA ILE A 65 14.83 10.72 12.74
C ILE A 65 13.67 10.51 13.73
N SER A 66 13.94 10.57 15.03
CA SER A 66 12.92 10.48 16.09
C SER A 66 11.98 11.70 16.19
N GLU A 67 12.29 12.78 15.49
CA GLU A 67 11.48 14.00 15.44
C GLU A 67 10.66 14.09 14.15
N ARG A 68 10.88 13.17 13.21
CA ARG A 68 10.21 13.14 11.92
C ARG A 68 8.90 12.37 12.06
N VAL A 69 7.80 13.09 12.16
CA VAL A 69 6.46 12.52 12.31
C VAL A 69 5.65 12.78 11.05
N ILE A 70 5.17 11.73 10.41
CA ILE A 70 4.22 11.83 9.30
C ILE A 70 2.81 11.85 9.89
N PHE A 71 2.09 12.94 9.66
CA PHE A 71 0.70 13.09 10.04
C PHE A 71 -0.24 12.72 8.89
N PRO A 72 -1.48 12.30 9.18
CA PRO A 72 -2.51 12.15 8.17
C PRO A 72 -2.70 13.43 7.34
N VAL A 73 -2.67 13.31 6.01
CA VAL A 73 -2.80 14.43 5.07
C VAL A 73 -4.06 14.29 4.23
N SER A 74 -4.31 13.10 3.69
CA SER A 74 -5.41 12.85 2.77
C SER A 74 -6.74 12.57 3.48
N LYS A 75 -7.84 12.69 2.74
CA LYS A 75 -9.18 12.33 3.24
C LYS A 75 -9.28 10.86 3.66
N ASN A 76 -8.49 9.98 3.01
CA ASN A 76 -8.45 8.57 3.34
C ASN A 76 -7.80 8.28 4.69
N GLU A 77 -7.06 9.23 5.23
CA GLU A 77 -6.33 9.15 6.50
C GLU A 77 -7.03 9.93 7.63
N SER A 78 -8.21 10.49 7.37
CA SER A 78 -8.88 11.43 8.27
C SER A 78 -9.20 10.88 9.66
N ARG A 79 -9.14 9.57 9.85
CA ARG A 79 -9.31 8.88 11.14
C ARG A 79 -8.04 8.18 11.61
N GLY A 80 -6.93 8.38 10.92
CA GLY A 80 -5.62 7.92 11.32
C GLY A 80 -4.89 7.05 10.29
N ILE A 81 -3.64 6.84 10.59
CA ILE A 81 -2.73 5.93 9.90
C ILE A 81 -2.12 4.98 10.92
N GLU A 82 -1.93 3.71 10.55
CA GLU A 82 -1.44 2.68 11.45
C GLU A 82 -0.61 1.61 10.74
N ASP A 83 0.10 0.80 11.52
CA ASP A 83 0.77 -0.44 11.09
C ASP A 83 1.80 -0.23 9.96
N ALA A 84 2.63 0.81 10.04
CA ALA A 84 3.72 0.99 9.08
C ALA A 84 4.75 -0.15 9.17
N ARG A 85 4.96 -0.86 8.06
CA ARG A 85 5.84 -2.02 7.94
C ARG A 85 6.94 -1.75 6.95
N PHE A 86 8.10 -1.35 7.46
CA PHE A 86 9.26 -1.00 6.66
C PHE A 86 10.05 -2.22 6.20
N VAL A 87 10.61 -2.11 5.01
CA VAL A 87 11.58 -3.03 4.44
C VAL A 87 12.62 -2.25 3.65
N GLN A 88 13.87 -2.66 3.74
CA GLN A 88 14.90 -2.27 2.79
C GLN A 88 14.80 -3.21 1.59
N PHE A 89 14.37 -2.66 0.46
CA PHE A 89 14.16 -3.42 -0.77
C PHE A 89 15.38 -3.22 -1.69
N PHE A 90 15.94 -4.32 -2.16
CA PHE A 90 17.02 -4.33 -3.15
C PHE A 90 16.45 -4.65 -4.53
N ASP A 91 16.75 -3.79 -5.49
CA ASP A 91 16.39 -4.03 -6.89
C ASP A 91 17.38 -4.98 -7.59
N ASP A 92 17.13 -5.23 -8.88
CA ASP A 92 17.95 -6.13 -9.68
C ASP A 92 19.38 -5.60 -9.91
N ASN A 93 19.64 -4.31 -9.69
CA ASN A 93 20.96 -3.67 -9.76
C ASN A 93 21.67 -3.57 -8.40
N GLN A 94 21.09 -4.12 -7.36
CA GLN A 94 21.54 -4.00 -5.97
C GLN A 94 21.45 -2.59 -5.39
N ASP A 95 20.73 -1.67 -6.05
CA ASP A 95 20.33 -0.42 -5.46
C ASP A 95 19.18 -0.65 -4.46
N PHE A 96 19.14 0.13 -3.40
CA PHE A 96 18.09 -0.05 -2.40
C PHE A 96 17.16 1.15 -2.27
N THR A 97 15.95 0.84 -1.87
CA THR A 97 14.91 1.80 -1.48
C THR A 97 14.20 1.27 -0.24
N TYR A 98 13.91 2.13 0.71
CA TYR A 98 13.05 1.75 1.83
C TYR A 98 11.60 1.93 1.41
N TYR A 99 10.85 0.86 1.50
CA TYR A 99 9.40 0.88 1.35
C TYR A 99 8.74 0.60 2.69
N ALA A 100 7.58 1.18 2.90
CA ALA A 100 6.70 0.76 3.98
C ALA A 100 5.26 0.68 3.48
N THR A 101 4.59 -0.41 3.77
CA THR A 101 3.14 -0.45 3.67
C THR A 101 2.53 0.05 4.97
N TYR A 102 1.44 0.80 4.89
CA TYR A 102 0.68 1.21 6.05
C TYR A 102 -0.82 1.22 5.74
N THR A 103 -1.61 1.34 6.77
CA THR A 103 -3.07 1.34 6.69
C THR A 103 -3.58 2.75 6.93
N ALA A 104 -4.27 3.32 5.94
CA ALA A 104 -5.04 4.54 6.05
C ALA A 104 -6.50 4.21 6.39
N TYR A 105 -7.12 4.99 7.28
CA TYR A 105 -8.50 4.81 7.70
C TYR A 105 -9.26 6.13 7.74
N ASN A 106 -10.44 6.16 7.12
CA ASN A 106 -11.30 7.34 7.06
C ASN A 106 -12.59 7.25 7.90
N GLY A 107 -12.70 6.19 8.71
CA GLY A 107 -13.90 5.90 9.51
C GLY A 107 -14.85 4.88 8.87
N PHE A 108 -14.70 4.62 7.58
CA PHE A 108 -15.58 3.72 6.81
C PHE A 108 -14.80 2.66 6.03
N THR A 109 -13.70 3.05 5.41
CA THR A 109 -12.87 2.18 4.57
C THR A 109 -11.43 2.16 5.04
N ILE A 110 -10.80 1.01 4.82
CA ILE A 110 -9.37 0.79 5.00
C ILE A 110 -8.72 0.85 3.63
N LEU A 111 -7.68 1.68 3.50
CA LEU A 111 -6.91 1.81 2.27
C LEU A 111 -5.43 1.53 2.56
N PRO A 112 -4.88 0.43 2.05
CA PRO A 112 -3.44 0.21 2.09
C PRO A 112 -2.70 1.21 1.21
N GLN A 113 -1.64 1.80 1.76
CA GLN A 113 -0.77 2.77 1.11
C GLN A 113 0.67 2.29 1.14
N LEU A 114 1.49 2.81 0.25
CA LEU A 114 2.93 2.58 0.19
C LEU A 114 3.68 3.88 0.46
N ILE A 115 4.64 3.82 1.37
CA ILE A 115 5.65 4.87 1.56
C ILE A 115 6.92 4.43 0.85
N GLU A 116 7.56 5.36 0.15
CA GLU A 116 8.87 5.20 -0.46
C GLU A 116 9.82 6.28 0.09
N THR A 117 11.03 5.89 0.48
CA THR A 117 12.09 6.81 0.84
C THR A 117 13.47 6.20 0.62
N LYS A 118 14.47 7.02 0.29
CA LYS A 118 15.88 6.61 0.20
C LYS A 118 16.72 7.11 1.37
N ASP A 119 16.26 8.14 2.05
CA ASP A 119 17.06 8.91 2.99
C ASP A 119 16.34 9.24 4.32
N PHE A 120 15.09 8.80 4.45
CA PHE A 120 14.21 9.17 5.57
C PHE A 120 14.02 10.67 5.76
N ILE A 121 14.39 11.50 4.77
CA ILE A 121 14.15 12.95 4.73
C ILE A 121 12.97 13.25 3.82
N LYS A 122 12.96 12.65 2.62
CA LYS A 122 11.87 12.74 1.67
C LYS A 122 11.11 11.44 1.65
N PHE A 123 9.81 11.53 1.85
CA PHE A 123 8.88 10.41 1.81
C PHE A 123 7.85 10.64 0.72
N LYS A 124 7.66 9.67 -0.13
CA LYS A 124 6.63 9.66 -1.15
C LYS A 124 5.54 8.68 -0.74
N VAL A 125 4.33 9.15 -0.64
CA VAL A 125 3.15 8.35 -0.32
C VAL A 125 2.40 8.04 -1.61
N ILE A 126 2.13 6.77 -1.83
CA ILE A 126 1.56 6.26 -3.07
C ILE A 126 0.44 5.30 -2.73
N THR A 127 -0.69 5.45 -3.40
CA THR A 127 -1.83 4.53 -3.27
C THR A 127 -1.52 3.20 -3.94
N LEU A 128 -1.69 2.11 -3.21
CA LEU A 128 -1.70 0.77 -3.79
C LEU A 128 -3.04 0.52 -4.50
N ASN A 129 -3.00 -0.14 -5.64
CA ASN A 129 -4.16 -0.37 -6.50
C ASN A 129 -4.31 -1.85 -6.85
N GLY A 130 -5.49 -2.23 -7.32
CA GLY A 130 -5.80 -3.59 -7.74
C GLY A 130 -6.78 -4.31 -6.80
N LYS A 131 -7.35 -5.41 -7.28
CA LYS A 131 -8.41 -6.14 -6.55
C LYS A 131 -7.90 -6.81 -5.27
N ALA A 132 -6.61 -7.14 -5.20
CA ALA A 132 -6.01 -7.75 -4.04
C ALA A 132 -5.59 -6.74 -2.95
N VAL A 133 -5.66 -5.43 -3.23
CA VAL A 133 -5.40 -4.38 -2.25
C VAL A 133 -6.64 -4.14 -1.42
N GLN A 134 -6.83 -4.99 -0.43
CA GLN A 134 -7.97 -4.92 0.49
C GLN A 134 -7.51 -5.21 1.91
N ASN A 135 -8.24 -4.66 2.89
CA ASN A 135 -7.96 -4.84 4.28
C ASN A 135 -6.56 -4.31 4.67
N LYS A 136 -5.83 -5.01 5.50
CA LYS A 136 -4.54 -4.62 6.04
C LYS A 136 -3.57 -5.80 6.14
N GLY A 137 -2.43 -5.57 6.77
CA GLY A 137 -1.45 -6.63 6.98
C GLY A 137 -0.53 -6.83 5.77
N MET A 138 -0.41 -5.84 4.88
CA MET A 138 0.52 -5.92 3.77
C MET A 138 1.96 -5.80 4.23
N ALA A 139 2.86 -6.60 3.64
CA ALA A 139 4.28 -6.59 3.94
C ALA A 139 5.10 -7.05 2.73
N LEU A 140 5.88 -6.13 2.17
CA LEU A 140 6.68 -6.37 0.96
C LEU A 140 7.89 -7.26 1.30
N PHE A 141 8.23 -8.17 0.39
CA PHE A 141 9.51 -8.90 0.46
C PHE A 141 10.69 -7.97 0.16
N PRO A 142 11.89 -8.24 0.70
CA PRO A 142 13.03 -7.33 0.55
C PRO A 142 13.69 -7.33 -0.85
N ARG A 143 13.25 -8.19 -1.74
CA ARG A 143 13.64 -8.28 -3.15
C ARG A 143 12.58 -8.95 -3.99
N LYS A 144 12.73 -8.89 -5.30
CA LYS A 144 11.89 -9.66 -6.22
C LYS A 144 12.14 -11.18 -6.10
N ILE A 145 11.10 -11.94 -6.37
CA ILE A 145 11.14 -13.40 -6.42
C ILE A 145 10.66 -13.82 -7.81
N GLY A 146 11.50 -14.56 -8.54
CA GLY A 146 11.22 -14.92 -9.93
C GLY A 146 10.96 -13.69 -10.83
N GLY A 147 11.67 -12.58 -10.60
CA GLY A 147 11.56 -11.33 -11.35
C GLY A 147 10.34 -10.47 -10.99
N ARG A 148 9.48 -10.87 -10.04
CA ARG A 148 8.29 -10.15 -9.62
C ARG A 148 8.39 -9.65 -8.18
N TYR A 149 7.74 -8.53 -7.91
CA TYR A 149 7.48 -8.12 -6.53
C TYR A 149 6.60 -9.15 -5.83
N ALA A 150 6.89 -9.44 -4.57
CA ALA A 150 6.10 -10.31 -3.72
C ALA A 150 5.69 -9.56 -2.45
N MET A 151 4.48 -9.79 -1.98
CA MET A 151 3.94 -9.12 -0.79
C MET A 151 3.02 -10.08 -0.03
N LEU A 152 3.18 -10.14 1.28
CA LEU A 152 2.20 -10.77 2.15
C LEU A 152 1.00 -9.83 2.36
N SER A 153 -0.17 -10.40 2.62
CA SER A 153 -1.37 -9.63 2.96
C SER A 153 -2.32 -10.45 3.85
N ARG A 154 -3.39 -9.80 4.29
CA ARG A 154 -4.52 -10.44 4.96
C ARG A 154 -5.82 -9.92 4.34
N GLN A 155 -5.99 -10.20 3.06
CA GLN A 155 -7.05 -9.65 2.23
C GLN A 155 -8.46 -9.93 2.76
N ASP A 156 -8.72 -11.14 3.23
CA ASP A 156 -10.01 -11.57 3.80
C ASP A 156 -10.17 -11.21 5.29
N GLY A 157 -9.12 -10.73 5.94
CA GLY A 157 -9.10 -10.39 7.37
C GLY A 157 -8.84 -11.58 8.29
N GLU A 158 -8.68 -12.78 7.77
CA GLU A 158 -8.58 -14.03 8.52
C GLU A 158 -7.27 -14.77 8.25
N ASN A 159 -6.88 -14.93 6.98
CA ASN A 159 -5.79 -15.78 6.53
C ASN A 159 -4.55 -14.98 6.11
N ASN A 160 -3.37 -15.60 6.17
CA ASN A 160 -2.19 -15.06 5.50
C ASN A 160 -2.25 -15.36 4.00
N HIS A 161 -2.13 -14.32 3.22
CA HIS A 161 -2.08 -14.39 1.75
C HIS A 161 -0.71 -13.96 1.24
N ILE A 162 -0.37 -14.41 0.04
CA ILE A 162 0.75 -13.89 -0.76
C ILE A 162 0.24 -13.35 -2.08
N MET A 163 0.89 -12.30 -2.57
CA MET A 163 0.60 -11.64 -3.83
C MET A 163 1.88 -11.48 -4.64
N PHE A 164 1.76 -11.56 -5.97
CA PHE A 164 2.86 -11.27 -6.91
C PHE A 164 2.43 -10.24 -7.94
N SER A 165 3.35 -9.34 -8.30
CA SER A 165 3.09 -8.33 -9.32
C SER A 165 4.36 -7.90 -10.06
N ASP A 166 4.21 -7.52 -11.33
CA ASP A 166 5.27 -6.87 -12.10
C ASP A 166 5.37 -5.37 -11.79
N ASN A 167 4.34 -4.81 -11.12
CA ASN A 167 4.27 -3.41 -10.73
C ASN A 167 4.00 -3.28 -9.23
N ILE A 168 4.92 -2.66 -8.49
CA ILE A 168 4.84 -2.49 -7.04
C ILE A 168 3.58 -1.72 -6.59
N HIS A 169 2.98 -0.91 -7.44
CA HIS A 169 1.78 -0.11 -7.13
C HIS A 169 0.45 -0.81 -7.48
N PHE A 170 0.50 -2.00 -8.13
CA PHE A 170 -0.70 -2.65 -8.64
C PHE A 170 -0.74 -4.16 -8.36
N TRP A 171 -1.71 -4.62 -7.57
CA TRP A 171 -1.82 -5.98 -7.08
C TRP A 171 -3.19 -6.57 -7.39
N GLN A 172 -3.26 -7.54 -8.31
CA GLN A 172 -4.51 -8.01 -8.87
C GLN A 172 -5.03 -9.30 -8.23
N LYS A 173 -4.13 -10.19 -7.80
CA LYS A 173 -4.46 -11.52 -7.29
C LYS A 173 -3.71 -11.79 -6.01
N SER A 174 -4.35 -12.52 -5.11
CA SER A 174 -3.72 -13.11 -3.92
C SER A 174 -4.10 -14.58 -3.80
N GLU A 175 -3.29 -15.35 -3.10
CA GLU A 175 -3.55 -16.73 -2.74
C GLU A 175 -3.30 -16.94 -1.25
N ILE A 176 -4.08 -17.82 -0.63
CA ILE A 176 -3.92 -18.18 0.79
C ILE A 176 -2.69 -19.09 0.90
N ILE A 177 -1.79 -18.76 1.82
CA ILE A 177 -0.62 -19.59 2.15
C ILE A 177 -0.69 -20.18 3.56
N GLN A 178 -1.51 -19.60 4.43
CA GLN A 178 -1.68 -20.10 5.78
C GLN A 178 -3.06 -19.74 6.31
N GLU A 179 -3.77 -20.74 6.80
CA GLU A 179 -5.04 -20.61 7.51
C GLU A 179 -4.83 -20.76 9.03
N PRO A 180 -5.72 -20.24 9.87
CA PRO A 180 -5.70 -20.48 11.30
C PRO A 180 -5.84 -21.98 11.62
N THR A 181 -4.86 -22.55 12.31
CA THR A 181 -4.88 -23.99 12.67
C THR A 181 -4.70 -24.24 14.17
N ARG A 182 -4.30 -23.22 14.91
CA ARG A 182 -3.98 -23.34 16.34
C ARG A 182 -5.06 -22.67 17.19
N PRO A 183 -5.30 -23.14 18.43
CA PRO A 183 -6.30 -22.52 19.30
C PRO A 183 -6.10 -21.02 19.55
N TRP A 184 -4.85 -20.54 19.50
CA TRP A 184 -4.53 -19.12 19.64
C TRP A 184 -4.66 -18.29 18.34
N GLU A 185 -5.01 -18.92 17.22
CA GLU A 185 -5.29 -18.32 15.92
C GLU A 185 -6.79 -18.33 15.61
N PHE A 186 -7.63 -18.76 16.55
CA PHE A 186 -9.05 -19.09 16.36
C PHE A 186 -9.85 -18.03 15.61
N ILE A 187 -9.51 -16.74 15.76
CA ILE A 187 -10.20 -15.65 15.08
C ILE A 187 -9.52 -15.31 13.75
N GLN A 188 -8.19 -15.24 13.74
CA GLN A 188 -7.41 -14.87 12.56
C GLN A 188 -5.92 -15.13 12.77
N ILE A 189 -5.21 -15.22 11.66
CA ILE A 189 -3.74 -15.17 11.61
C ILE A 189 -3.28 -14.03 10.70
N GLY A 190 -2.13 -13.45 10.97
CA GLY A 190 -1.53 -12.40 10.17
C GLY A 190 -0.01 -12.38 10.28
N ASN A 191 0.66 -11.74 9.34
CA ASN A 191 2.09 -11.49 9.44
C ASN A 191 2.38 -10.27 10.35
N CYS A 192 3.57 -10.22 10.97
CA CYS A 192 4.02 -9.09 11.79
C CYS A 192 4.84 -8.07 11.01
N GLY A 193 5.18 -8.35 9.75
CA GLY A 193 6.00 -7.48 8.90
C GLY A 193 6.62 -8.22 7.73
N SER A 194 7.59 -7.60 7.11
CA SER A 194 8.29 -8.14 5.93
C SER A 194 9.05 -9.43 6.27
N PRO A 195 9.08 -10.41 5.34
CA PRO A 195 9.84 -11.62 5.51
C PRO A 195 11.35 -11.35 5.64
N LEU A 196 12.01 -12.18 6.43
CA LEU A 196 13.45 -12.16 6.61
C LEU A 196 14.09 -13.29 5.81
N GLU A 197 14.98 -12.96 4.90
CA GLU A 197 15.69 -13.94 4.10
C GLU A 197 16.75 -14.68 4.93
N THR A 198 16.81 -16.01 4.78
CA THR A 198 17.82 -16.87 5.37
C THR A 198 18.26 -17.90 4.34
N ASP A 199 19.35 -18.64 4.62
CA ASP A 199 19.81 -19.76 3.78
C ASP A 199 18.83 -20.95 3.73
N LYS A 200 17.80 -20.98 4.59
CA LYS A 200 16.80 -22.04 4.72
C LYS A 200 15.42 -21.66 4.17
N GLY A 201 15.18 -20.40 3.93
CA GLY A 201 13.87 -19.91 3.51
C GLY A 201 13.58 -18.50 4.04
N TRP A 202 12.38 -18.05 3.79
CA TRP A 202 11.87 -16.77 4.30
C TRP A 202 11.23 -16.98 5.68
N ILE A 203 11.84 -16.44 6.72
CA ILE A 203 11.22 -16.42 8.05
C ILE A 203 10.19 -15.29 8.08
N VAL A 204 8.96 -15.64 8.38
CA VAL A 204 7.86 -14.69 8.61
C VAL A 204 7.40 -14.81 10.05
N LEU A 205 7.55 -13.74 10.81
CA LEU A 205 6.92 -13.66 12.12
C LEU A 205 5.41 -13.47 11.92
N THR A 206 4.62 -14.24 12.63
CA THR A 206 3.15 -14.22 12.56
C THR A 206 2.54 -13.85 13.90
N HIS A 207 1.30 -13.40 13.88
CA HIS A 207 0.48 -13.28 15.07
C HIS A 207 -0.85 -13.98 14.87
N GLY A 208 -1.23 -14.80 15.81
CA GLY A 208 -2.57 -15.35 15.91
C GLY A 208 -3.41 -14.54 16.89
N VAL A 209 -4.70 -14.44 16.61
CA VAL A 209 -5.68 -13.83 17.50
C VAL A 209 -6.66 -14.90 17.95
N GLY A 210 -6.61 -15.20 19.22
CA GLY A 210 -7.50 -16.18 19.87
C GLY A 210 -8.70 -15.53 20.57
N PRO A 211 -9.44 -16.34 21.34
CA PRO A 211 -10.57 -15.86 22.13
C PRO A 211 -10.19 -14.66 23.01
N MET A 212 -11.13 -13.77 23.25
CA MET A 212 -10.93 -12.52 24.02
C MET A 212 -9.86 -11.59 23.42
N ARG A 213 -9.59 -11.73 22.11
CA ARG A 213 -8.55 -10.96 21.36
C ARG A 213 -7.16 -11.11 21.98
N LYS A 214 -6.85 -12.27 22.52
CA LYS A 214 -5.49 -12.58 22.99
C LYS A 214 -4.59 -12.79 21.78
N TYR A 215 -3.52 -12.03 21.70
CA TYR A 215 -2.50 -12.12 20.64
C TYR A 215 -1.37 -13.04 21.07
N CYS A 216 -0.97 -13.92 20.17
CA CYS A 216 0.18 -14.81 20.33
C CYS A 216 1.09 -14.68 19.12
N ILE A 217 2.40 -14.66 19.34
CA ILE A 217 3.39 -14.62 18.27
C ILE A 217 3.70 -16.05 17.83
N GLY A 218 3.79 -16.24 16.53
CA GLY A 218 4.25 -17.45 15.87
C GLY A 218 5.28 -17.13 14.78
N ALA A 219 5.69 -18.15 14.06
CA ALA A 219 6.54 -18.03 12.89
C ALA A 219 6.19 -19.08 11.86
N MET A 220 6.37 -18.77 10.59
CA MET A 220 6.36 -19.71 9.47
C MET A 220 7.64 -19.54 8.65
N LEU A 221 8.05 -20.61 7.98
CA LEU A 221 9.17 -20.62 7.06
C LEU A 221 8.64 -20.90 5.66
N LEU A 222 8.89 -19.98 4.72
CA LEU A 222 8.49 -20.15 3.33
C LEU A 222 9.71 -20.56 2.48
N ASP A 223 9.45 -21.32 1.43
CA ASP A 223 10.48 -21.70 0.47
C ASP A 223 11.08 -20.45 -0.22
N LEU A 224 12.40 -20.45 -0.44
CA LEU A 224 13.12 -19.30 -1.01
C LEU A 224 12.69 -18.96 -2.44
N GLU A 225 12.51 -19.99 -3.27
CA GLU A 225 12.21 -19.84 -4.69
C GLU A 225 10.71 -19.78 -4.95
N ASN A 226 9.94 -20.48 -4.12
CA ASN A 226 8.48 -20.51 -4.21
C ASN A 226 7.81 -20.27 -2.85
N PRO A 227 7.71 -19.01 -2.40
CA PRO A 227 7.20 -18.68 -1.07
C PRO A 227 5.67 -18.90 -0.91
N THR A 228 5.01 -19.53 -1.86
CA THR A 228 3.67 -20.08 -1.66
C THR A 228 3.68 -21.38 -0.87
N ARG A 229 4.86 -21.97 -0.67
CA ARG A 229 5.07 -23.18 0.13
C ARG A 229 5.53 -22.82 1.54
N VAL A 230 4.82 -23.33 2.52
CA VAL A 230 5.12 -23.22 3.94
C VAL A 230 5.78 -24.48 4.45
#